data_bbcacfa2853cda9febfc71baea2e8889
#
_entry.id   bbcacfa2853cda9febfc71baea2e8889
#
_cell.length_a   1.000
_cell.length_b   1.000
_cell.length_c   1.000
_cell.angle_alpha   90.00
_cell.angle_beta   90.00
_cell.angle_gamma   90.00
#
_symmetry.space_group_name_H-M   'P 1'
#
loop_
_entity.id
_entity.type
_entity.pdbx_description
1 polymer ?
#
loop_
_entity_poly.entity_id
_entity_poly.type
_entity_poly.pdbx_seq_one_letter_code
_entity_poly.pdbx_strand_id
1 'polypeptide(L)'
;MVAWDKAKGKQNTGQRREIQRMSLSIGDNKVRLVGDVMPRYCYWVTTTEGRKMPVECLEFSRETEGFDNSAANPFKEIDEAVYSDKPQFSYVCNVIDRSDGQVKLFDLRSTIYSQIVDYAANPEYGNPADTETGYDITIKKEKTGPLPQNVKYTCIPARASVALTKDEQALDLFDLNRIYKRQNYDEQKEWLMQNTAYFAGDAGDEFRATEEVDDLS
;
A
#
# COMPACT_ATOMS: atom_id res chain seq x y z
N MET A 1 21.55 -42.89 16.18
CA MET A 1 20.08 -42.82 16.12
C MET A 1 19.70 -41.35 16.03
N VAL A 2 19.24 -40.91 14.89
CA VAL A 2 18.80 -39.50 14.69
C VAL A 2 17.35 -39.42 15.15
N ALA A 3 17.11 -38.57 16.14
CA ALA A 3 15.79 -38.42 16.74
C ALA A 3 14.81 -37.76 15.75
N TRP A 4 13.95 -38.57 15.18
CA TRP A 4 12.86 -38.15 14.30
C TRP A 4 11.79 -37.27 15.00
N ASP A 5 11.80 -37.22 16.34
CA ASP A 5 10.86 -36.42 17.15
C ASP A 5 11.11 -34.93 17.09
N LYS A 6 12.30 -34.48 16.63
CA LYS A 6 12.58 -33.05 16.42
C LYS A 6 12.18 -32.51 15.06
N ALA A 7 11.77 -33.38 14.12
CA ALA A 7 11.31 -32.98 12.80
C ALA A 7 9.84 -32.52 12.74
N LYS A 8 9.05 -32.81 13.78
CA LYS A 8 7.63 -32.43 13.86
C LYS A 8 7.38 -30.96 14.23
N GLY A 9 8.44 -30.21 14.57
CA GLY A 9 8.31 -28.82 15.04
C GLY A 9 8.32 -27.73 13.96
N LYS A 10 8.42 -28.07 12.67
CA LYS A 10 8.44 -27.11 11.55
C LYS A 10 7.67 -27.60 10.33
N GLN A 11 6.48 -28.12 10.54
CA GLN A 11 5.47 -27.97 9.50
C GLN A 11 4.93 -26.55 9.63
N ASN A 12 5.66 -25.63 9.05
CA ASN A 12 5.13 -24.34 8.65
C ASN A 12 4.12 -24.65 7.54
N THR A 13 2.92 -25.06 7.93
CA THR A 13 1.77 -25.08 7.05
C THR A 13 1.57 -23.61 6.67
N GLY A 14 2.14 -23.26 5.52
CA GLY A 14 2.01 -21.92 4.95
C GLY A 14 0.57 -21.64 4.54
N GLN A 15 -0.33 -21.68 5.50
CA GLN A 15 -1.63 -21.05 5.38
C GLN A 15 -1.35 -19.57 5.20
N ARG A 16 -1.45 -19.12 3.97
CA ARG A 16 -1.36 -17.71 3.62
C ARG A 16 -2.42 -17.00 4.43
N ARG A 17 -1.99 -16.34 5.54
CA ARG A 17 -2.91 -15.52 6.35
C ARG A 17 -3.60 -14.56 5.40
N GLU A 18 -4.92 -14.57 5.39
CA GLU A 18 -5.70 -13.66 4.59
C GLU A 18 -5.37 -12.22 5.01
N ILE A 19 -5.07 -11.38 4.02
CA ILE A 19 -4.74 -9.98 4.26
C ILE A 19 -6.02 -9.25 4.63
N GLN A 20 -6.15 -8.92 5.90
CA GLN A 20 -7.24 -8.07 6.39
C GLN A 20 -6.86 -6.61 6.24
N ARG A 21 -7.76 -5.81 5.66
CA ARG A 21 -7.58 -4.37 5.50
C ARG A 21 -8.50 -3.60 6.42
N MET A 22 -7.95 -2.54 7.05
CA MET A 22 -8.74 -1.60 7.85
C MET A 22 -9.67 -0.80 6.94
N SER A 23 -10.97 -0.85 7.23
CA SER A 23 -11.99 -0.04 6.58
C SER A 23 -12.60 0.92 7.60
N LEU A 24 -12.56 2.22 7.30
CA LEU A 24 -13.12 3.23 8.19
C LEU A 24 -14.62 3.39 7.97
N SER A 25 -15.41 3.12 8.99
CA SER A 25 -16.84 3.40 9.04
C SER A 25 -17.12 4.88 9.36
N ILE A 26 -18.31 5.37 9.02
CA ILE A 26 -18.76 6.70 9.49
C ILE A 26 -18.82 6.68 11.02
N GLY A 27 -18.32 7.73 11.65
CA GLY A 27 -18.14 7.82 13.10
C GLY A 27 -16.70 7.54 13.54
N ASP A 28 -16.54 7.07 14.74
CA ASP A 28 -15.26 6.88 15.42
C ASP A 28 -14.68 5.49 15.13
N ASN A 29 -13.43 5.49 14.66
CA ASN A 29 -12.66 4.27 14.39
C ASN A 29 -11.40 4.32 15.24
N LYS A 30 -11.31 3.50 16.26
CA LYS A 30 -10.18 3.52 17.18
C LYS A 30 -9.14 2.50 16.77
N VAL A 31 -7.91 2.94 16.57
CA VAL A 31 -6.78 2.11 16.13
C VAL A 31 -5.54 2.35 16.98
N ARG A 32 -4.67 1.35 17.06
CA ARG A 32 -3.30 1.48 17.54
C ARG A 32 -2.36 1.21 16.38
N LEU A 33 -1.50 2.16 16.04
CA LEU A 33 -0.43 1.93 15.08
C LEU A 33 0.59 0.98 15.68
N VAL A 34 1.12 0.06 14.87
CA VAL A 34 2.15 -0.90 15.27
C VAL A 34 3.16 -1.10 14.14
N GLY A 35 4.45 -1.14 14.50
CA GLY A 35 5.54 -1.21 13.53
C GLY A 35 5.70 0.08 12.71
N ASP A 36 6.36 -0.05 11.57
CA ASP A 36 6.72 1.09 10.74
C ASP A 36 5.63 1.41 9.69
N VAL A 37 5.65 2.65 9.22
CA VAL A 37 4.90 3.08 8.04
C VAL A 37 5.74 2.84 6.80
N MET A 38 5.15 2.24 5.77
CA MET A 38 5.79 2.10 4.47
C MET A 38 5.35 3.23 3.54
N PRO A 39 6.25 4.19 3.24
CA PRO A 39 5.96 5.28 2.33
C PRO A 39 5.95 4.77 0.89
N ARG A 40 4.90 5.14 0.13
CA ARG A 40 4.72 4.75 -1.27
C ARG A 40 3.96 5.83 -2.03
N TYR A 41 4.30 5.99 -3.30
CA TYR A 41 3.48 6.68 -4.29
C TYR A 41 3.19 5.73 -5.44
N CYS A 42 1.95 5.70 -5.90
CA CYS A 42 1.53 4.76 -6.93
C CYS A 42 0.75 5.47 -8.04
N TYR A 43 1.00 5.08 -9.28
CA TYR A 43 0.10 5.32 -10.39
C TYR A 43 -1.07 4.35 -10.34
N TRP A 44 -2.26 4.80 -10.67
CA TRP A 44 -3.43 3.95 -10.83
C TRP A 44 -3.59 3.58 -12.31
N VAL A 45 -3.28 2.33 -12.61
CA VAL A 45 -3.28 1.81 -13.97
C VAL A 45 -4.60 1.09 -14.25
N THR A 46 -5.23 1.37 -15.39
CA THR A 46 -6.38 0.61 -15.86
C THR A 46 -5.87 -0.55 -16.73
N THR A 47 -6.13 -1.78 -16.29
CA THR A 47 -5.75 -2.99 -17.03
C THR A 47 -6.67 -3.24 -18.21
N THR A 48 -6.25 -4.12 -19.13
CA THR A 48 -7.09 -4.60 -20.26
C THR A 48 -8.41 -5.21 -19.81
N GLU A 49 -8.49 -5.74 -18.59
CA GLU A 49 -9.72 -6.24 -17.97
C GLU A 49 -10.59 -5.12 -17.34
N GLY A 50 -10.18 -3.86 -17.45
CA GLY A 50 -10.86 -2.71 -16.86
C GLY A 50 -10.68 -2.56 -15.35
N ARG A 51 -9.77 -3.29 -14.73
CA ARG A 51 -9.45 -3.17 -13.31
C ARG A 51 -8.46 -2.04 -13.08
N LYS A 52 -8.63 -1.29 -12.00
CA LYS A 52 -7.64 -0.31 -11.55
C LYS A 52 -6.67 -0.96 -10.56
N MET A 53 -5.38 -0.92 -10.90
CA MET A 53 -4.29 -1.48 -10.10
C MET A 53 -3.28 -0.40 -9.72
N PRO A 54 -2.82 -0.37 -8.46
CA PRO A 54 -1.75 0.54 -8.05
C PRO A 54 -0.39 -0.04 -8.45
N VAL A 55 0.39 0.71 -9.22
CA VAL A 55 1.77 0.39 -9.57
C VAL A 55 2.68 1.45 -8.98
N GLU A 56 3.71 1.04 -8.25
CA GLU A 56 4.54 1.96 -7.48
C GLU A 56 5.41 2.84 -8.38
N CYS A 57 5.47 4.12 -8.07
CA CYS A 57 6.33 5.09 -8.76
C CYS A 57 7.80 4.84 -8.41
N LEU A 58 8.64 4.55 -9.41
CA LEU A 58 10.06 4.30 -9.21
C LEU A 58 10.87 5.57 -8.93
N GLU A 59 10.36 6.73 -9.30
CA GLU A 59 10.99 8.02 -8.97
C GLU A 59 10.87 8.37 -7.48
N PHE A 60 9.94 7.75 -6.76
CA PHE A 60 9.79 7.98 -5.33
C PHE A 60 10.68 7.03 -4.53
N SER A 61 11.54 7.58 -3.68
CA SER A 61 12.36 6.81 -2.74
C SER A 61 11.61 6.56 -1.44
N ARG A 62 11.48 5.29 -1.05
CA ARG A 62 10.90 4.92 0.26
C ARG A 62 11.77 5.32 1.45
N GLU A 63 13.09 5.48 1.23
CA GLU A 63 14.06 5.78 2.28
C GLU A 63 14.13 7.27 2.60
N THR A 64 14.13 8.10 1.55
CA THR A 64 14.27 9.55 1.69
C THR A 64 12.94 10.28 1.66
N GLU A 65 11.84 9.57 1.36
CA GLU A 65 10.51 10.12 1.10
C GLU A 65 10.50 11.26 0.08
N GLY A 66 11.45 11.21 -0.88
CA GLY A 66 11.66 12.22 -1.91
C GLY A 66 11.49 11.67 -3.32
N PHE A 67 11.29 12.57 -4.28
CA PHE A 67 11.23 12.24 -5.70
C PHE A 67 12.56 12.52 -6.38
N ASP A 68 13.06 11.55 -7.14
CA ASP A 68 14.16 11.69 -8.09
C ASP A 68 13.62 11.60 -9.51
N ASN A 69 13.40 12.75 -10.14
CA ASN A 69 12.88 12.83 -11.50
C ASN A 69 13.85 12.32 -12.57
N SER A 70 15.10 12.02 -12.19
CA SER A 70 16.11 11.41 -13.08
C SER A 70 16.05 9.88 -13.07
N ALA A 71 15.35 9.28 -12.09
CA ALA A 71 15.19 7.84 -12.02
C ALA A 71 14.42 7.30 -13.23
N ALA A 72 14.81 6.11 -13.69
CA ALA A 72 14.11 5.42 -14.75
C ALA A 72 12.70 5.07 -14.32
N ASN A 73 11.72 5.45 -15.13
CA ASN A 73 10.31 5.25 -14.85
C ASN A 73 9.58 4.83 -16.13
N PRO A 74 9.05 3.61 -16.24
CA PRO A 74 8.39 3.12 -17.44
C PRO A 74 7.14 3.91 -17.80
N PHE A 75 6.52 4.60 -16.82
CA PHE A 75 5.35 5.45 -17.08
C PHE A 75 5.64 6.67 -17.96
N LYS A 76 6.90 7.07 -18.12
CA LYS A 76 7.29 8.13 -19.06
C LYS A 76 7.23 7.70 -20.53
N GLU A 77 7.09 6.41 -20.79
CA GLU A 77 7.11 5.81 -22.12
C GLU A 77 5.70 5.37 -22.58
N ILE A 78 4.69 5.50 -21.76
CA ILE A 78 3.32 5.07 -22.08
C ILE A 78 2.34 6.24 -22.12
N ASP A 79 1.23 6.04 -22.85
CA ASP A 79 0.17 7.03 -22.98
C ASP A 79 -0.53 7.28 -21.62
N GLU A 80 -0.72 8.54 -21.28
CA GLU A 80 -1.42 8.98 -20.05
C GLU A 80 -2.87 8.48 -19.95
N ALA A 81 -3.48 8.07 -21.07
CA ALA A 81 -4.84 7.50 -21.08
C ALA A 81 -4.96 6.20 -20.26
N VAL A 82 -3.85 5.49 -20.04
CA VAL A 82 -3.84 4.18 -19.36
C VAL A 82 -3.62 4.29 -17.85
N TYR A 83 -3.10 5.43 -17.37
CA TYR A 83 -2.77 5.63 -15.96
C TYR A 83 -3.11 7.05 -15.48
N SER A 84 -3.04 7.27 -14.17
CA SER A 84 -3.22 8.62 -13.59
C SER A 84 -2.01 9.50 -13.91
N ASP A 85 -2.23 10.76 -14.27
CA ASP A 85 -1.17 11.74 -14.65
C ASP A 85 -0.04 11.85 -13.62
N LYS A 86 -0.37 11.66 -12.36
CA LYS A 86 0.58 11.81 -11.25
C LYS A 86 0.47 10.63 -10.30
N PRO A 87 1.60 10.19 -9.72
CA PRO A 87 1.57 9.18 -8.68
C PRO A 87 0.87 9.73 -7.45
N GLN A 88 0.02 8.91 -6.85
CA GLN A 88 -0.79 9.28 -5.70
C GLN A 88 -0.18 8.71 -4.42
N PHE A 89 -0.33 9.44 -3.33
CA PHE A 89 0.03 9.01 -1.99
C PHE A 89 -0.63 7.66 -1.66
N SER A 90 0.19 6.67 -1.25
CA SER A 90 -0.24 5.29 -1.02
C SER A 90 0.47 4.66 0.18
N TYR A 91 0.69 5.42 1.25
CA TYR A 91 1.34 4.94 2.46
C TYR A 91 0.51 3.87 3.15
N VAL A 92 1.17 2.91 3.74
CA VAL A 92 0.51 1.79 4.43
C VAL A 92 1.24 1.46 5.73
N CYS A 93 0.48 1.05 6.74
CA CYS A 93 1.02 0.58 8.01
C CYS A 93 0.20 -0.59 8.55
N ASN A 94 0.72 -1.26 9.58
CA ASN A 94 -0.05 -2.18 10.41
C ASN A 94 -0.78 -1.40 11.50
N VAL A 95 -2.00 -1.78 11.78
CA VAL A 95 -2.77 -1.27 12.92
C VAL A 95 -3.44 -2.42 13.66
N ILE A 96 -3.60 -2.28 14.97
CA ILE A 96 -4.54 -3.09 15.74
C ILE A 96 -5.87 -2.33 15.72
N ASP A 97 -6.89 -2.93 15.14
CA ASP A 97 -8.25 -2.40 15.20
C ASP A 97 -8.83 -2.65 16.59
N ARG A 98 -9.14 -1.58 17.32
CA ARG A 98 -9.65 -1.68 18.69
C ARG A 98 -11.07 -2.22 18.78
N SER A 99 -11.76 -2.39 17.65
CA SER A 99 -13.09 -2.99 17.62
C SER A 99 -13.08 -4.51 17.75
N ASP A 100 -12.03 -5.17 17.27
CA ASP A 100 -11.91 -6.63 17.25
C ASP A 100 -10.55 -7.16 17.72
N GLY A 101 -9.59 -6.29 18.02
CA GLY A 101 -8.25 -6.65 18.47
C GLY A 101 -7.34 -7.25 17.37
N GLN A 102 -7.77 -7.25 16.11
CA GLN A 102 -7.02 -7.87 15.02
C GLN A 102 -6.02 -6.90 14.38
N VAL A 103 -4.89 -7.45 13.94
CA VAL A 103 -3.94 -6.69 13.10
C VAL A 103 -4.49 -6.59 11.69
N LYS A 104 -4.57 -5.38 11.17
CA LYS A 104 -5.02 -5.06 9.81
C LYS A 104 -4.02 -4.17 9.09
N LEU A 105 -3.96 -4.29 7.76
CA LEU A 105 -3.27 -3.31 6.92
C LEU A 105 -4.15 -2.05 6.80
N PHE A 106 -3.55 -0.91 7.03
CA PHE A 106 -4.23 0.36 6.91
C PHE A 106 -3.60 1.19 5.79
N ASP A 107 -4.37 1.36 4.71
CA ASP A 107 -4.03 2.27 3.63
C ASP A 107 -4.31 3.71 4.11
N LEU A 108 -3.24 4.42 4.46
CA LEU A 108 -3.31 5.77 4.98
C LEU A 108 -3.74 6.75 3.89
N ARG A 109 -4.64 7.64 4.23
CA ARG A 109 -4.90 8.83 3.41
C ARG A 109 -3.92 9.94 3.82
N SER A 110 -3.49 10.76 2.87
CA SER A 110 -2.54 11.86 3.15
C SER A 110 -3.00 12.76 4.28
N THR A 111 -4.30 13.08 4.33
CA THR A 111 -4.89 13.91 5.41
C THR A 111 -4.88 13.24 6.79
N ILE A 112 -4.95 11.92 6.87
CA ILE A 112 -4.82 11.15 8.12
C ILE A 112 -3.35 11.10 8.51
N TYR A 113 -2.47 10.77 7.57
CA TYR A 113 -1.03 10.69 7.79
C TYR A 113 -0.46 12.02 8.30
N SER A 114 -0.79 13.14 7.64
CA SER A 114 -0.34 14.47 8.07
C SER A 114 -0.73 14.75 9.53
N GLN A 115 -1.97 14.51 9.92
CA GLN A 115 -2.41 14.72 11.30
C GLN A 115 -1.67 13.82 12.30
N ILE A 116 -1.38 12.56 11.93
CA ILE A 116 -0.63 11.64 12.78
C ILE A 116 0.81 12.13 12.96
N VAL A 117 1.45 12.59 11.89
CA VAL A 117 2.81 13.15 11.93
C VAL A 117 2.86 14.41 12.78
N ASP A 118 1.86 15.29 12.67
CA ASP A 118 1.77 16.50 13.50
C ASP A 118 1.73 16.17 15.00
N TYR A 119 0.99 15.11 15.38
CA TYR A 119 0.99 14.62 16.76
C TYR A 119 2.31 13.96 17.14
N ALA A 120 2.88 13.14 16.28
CA ALA A 120 4.16 12.47 16.54
C ALA A 120 5.31 13.45 16.71
N ALA A 121 5.28 14.59 16.02
CA ALA A 121 6.26 15.66 16.15
C ALA A 121 6.08 16.51 17.44
N ASN A 122 4.91 16.43 18.07
CA ASN A 122 4.65 17.14 19.31
C ASN A 122 5.27 16.39 20.50
N PRO A 123 6.20 17.01 21.28
CA PRO A 123 6.85 16.37 22.41
C PRO A 123 5.90 15.83 23.50
N GLU A 124 4.66 16.37 23.58
CA GLU A 124 3.68 15.89 24.56
C GLU A 124 3.08 14.53 24.18
N TYR A 125 3.10 14.17 22.90
CA TYR A 125 2.52 12.91 22.41
C TYR A 125 3.59 11.90 22.00
N GLY A 126 4.59 12.32 21.22
CA GLY A 126 5.64 11.44 20.71
C GLY A 126 5.12 10.40 19.68
N ASN A 127 5.88 9.31 19.51
CA ASN A 127 5.58 8.29 18.51
C ASN A 127 4.34 7.45 18.89
N PRO A 128 3.24 7.51 18.10
CA PRO A 128 2.04 6.73 18.39
C PRO A 128 2.22 5.21 18.26
N ALA A 129 3.22 4.77 17.51
CA ALA A 129 3.50 3.35 17.30
C ALA A 129 4.47 2.75 18.34
N ASP A 130 5.00 3.55 19.24
CA ASP A 130 5.91 3.07 20.29
C ASP A 130 5.22 2.04 21.17
N THR A 131 5.93 0.95 21.50
CA THR A 131 5.36 -0.19 22.23
C THR A 131 5.07 0.13 23.70
N GLU A 132 5.81 1.04 24.32
CA GLU A 132 5.71 1.39 25.74
C GLU A 132 4.99 2.72 25.96
N THR A 133 5.30 3.73 25.14
CA THR A 133 4.82 5.10 25.31
C THR A 133 3.84 5.53 24.24
N GLY A 134 3.56 4.71 23.25
CA GLY A 134 2.62 5.02 22.20
C GLY A 134 1.16 5.08 22.68
N TYR A 135 0.26 5.47 21.83
CA TYR A 135 -1.14 5.73 22.16
C TYR A 135 -2.09 5.34 21.04
N ASP A 136 -3.34 5.11 21.41
CA ASP A 136 -4.41 4.88 20.44
C ASP A 136 -4.79 6.18 19.74
N ILE A 137 -5.22 6.07 18.49
CA ILE A 137 -5.76 7.18 17.72
C ILE A 137 -7.20 6.86 17.35
N THR A 138 -8.10 7.79 17.63
CA THR A 138 -9.48 7.74 17.13
C THR A 138 -9.54 8.53 15.82
N ILE A 139 -9.83 7.83 14.73
CA ILE A 139 -10.03 8.41 13.39
C ILE A 139 -11.53 8.60 13.21
N LYS A 140 -11.98 9.85 13.33
CA LYS A 140 -13.36 10.21 13.08
C LYS A 140 -13.58 10.46 11.60
N LYS A 141 -14.52 9.72 11.00
CA LYS A 141 -14.94 9.88 9.61
C LYS A 141 -16.34 10.49 9.57
N GLU A 142 -16.46 11.65 8.96
CA GLU A 142 -17.72 12.40 8.88
C GLU A 142 -18.10 12.62 7.41
N LYS A 143 -19.38 12.44 7.07
CA LYS A 143 -19.90 12.87 5.78
C LYS A 143 -20.06 14.36 5.75
N THR A 144 -19.54 15.02 4.68
CA THR A 144 -19.64 16.46 4.45
C THR A 144 -20.53 16.81 3.27
N GLY A 145 -21.08 15.81 2.57
CA GLY A 145 -21.96 15.98 1.41
C GLY A 145 -22.49 14.66 0.88
N PRO A 146 -23.31 14.70 -0.19
CA PRO A 146 -24.01 13.52 -0.71
C PRO A 146 -23.12 12.52 -1.45
N LEU A 147 -22.00 12.97 -2.03
CA LEU A 147 -21.11 12.11 -2.82
C LEU A 147 -20.23 11.23 -1.93
N PRO A 148 -19.82 10.04 -2.39
CA PRO A 148 -18.96 9.13 -1.61
C PRO A 148 -17.63 9.75 -1.16
N GLN A 149 -17.05 10.63 -1.98
CA GLN A 149 -15.78 11.34 -1.69
C GLN A 149 -15.95 12.50 -0.71
N ASN A 150 -17.17 12.97 -0.45
CA ASN A 150 -17.45 14.06 0.47
C ASN A 150 -17.35 13.56 1.91
N VAL A 151 -16.13 13.32 2.36
CA VAL A 151 -15.80 12.83 3.70
C VAL A 151 -14.66 13.66 4.29
N LYS A 152 -14.75 13.92 5.59
CA LYS A 152 -13.70 14.53 6.40
C LYS A 152 -13.16 13.50 7.38
N TYR A 153 -11.86 13.52 7.58
CA TYR A 153 -11.18 12.71 8.59
C TYR A 153 -10.54 13.62 9.64
N THR A 154 -10.76 13.30 10.91
CA THR A 154 -10.13 13.98 12.03
C THR A 154 -9.48 12.93 12.92
N CYS A 155 -8.17 13.07 13.18
CA CYS A 155 -7.44 12.19 14.08
C CYS A 155 -7.42 12.80 15.47
N ILE A 156 -7.75 12.02 16.49
CA ILE A 156 -7.78 12.43 17.89
C ILE A 156 -6.91 11.44 18.67
N PRO A 157 -5.74 11.87 19.18
CA PRO A 157 -4.89 11.02 19.99
C PRO A 157 -5.55 10.75 21.34
N ALA A 158 -5.32 9.57 21.91
CA ALA A 158 -5.71 9.30 23.28
C ALA A 158 -4.96 10.21 24.25
N ARG A 159 -5.63 10.64 25.31
CA ARG A 159 -5.06 11.57 26.31
C ARG A 159 -3.88 11.01 27.12
N ALA A 160 -3.77 9.69 27.16
CA ALA A 160 -2.72 9.01 27.87
C ALA A 160 -2.07 7.97 26.95
N SER A 161 -0.74 7.85 27.06
CA SER A 161 -0.02 6.72 26.47
C SER A 161 -0.39 5.44 27.21
N VAL A 162 -0.46 4.34 26.47
CA VAL A 162 -0.74 3.02 27.00
C VAL A 162 0.20 2.02 26.33
N ALA A 163 1.03 1.37 27.12
CA ALA A 163 1.89 0.30 26.64
C ALA A 163 1.07 -0.82 25.98
N LEU A 164 1.59 -1.40 24.91
CA LEU A 164 1.01 -2.62 24.35
C LEU A 164 1.14 -3.75 25.37
N THR A 165 0.08 -4.51 25.52
CA THR A 165 0.10 -5.73 26.34
C THR A 165 1.05 -6.77 25.72
N LYS A 166 1.48 -7.76 26.48
CA LYS A 166 2.32 -8.86 25.97
C LYS A 166 1.64 -9.62 24.83
N ASP A 167 0.34 -9.78 24.89
CA ASP A 167 -0.43 -10.46 23.86
C ASP A 167 -0.49 -9.61 22.58
N GLU A 168 -0.63 -8.29 22.69
CA GLU A 168 -0.59 -7.39 21.54
C GLU A 168 0.81 -7.30 20.91
N GLN A 169 1.87 -7.35 21.73
CA GLN A 169 3.26 -7.39 21.23
C GLN A 169 3.58 -8.72 20.52
N ALA A 170 2.88 -9.80 20.86
CA ALA A 170 3.02 -11.12 20.24
C ALA A 170 2.19 -11.30 18.98
N LEU A 171 1.38 -10.31 18.59
CA LEU A 171 0.58 -10.39 17.38
C LEU A 171 1.49 -10.40 16.14
N ASP A 172 1.19 -11.30 15.20
CA ASP A 172 1.87 -11.34 13.92
C ASP A 172 1.50 -10.11 13.09
N LEU A 173 2.47 -9.25 12.81
CA LEU A 173 2.31 -8.14 11.88
C LEU A 173 2.41 -8.62 10.42
N PHE A 174 1.76 -7.92 9.52
CA PHE A 174 1.94 -8.14 8.10
C PHE A 174 3.32 -7.62 7.67
N ASP A 175 4.11 -8.46 7.01
CA ASP A 175 5.37 -8.04 6.39
C ASP A 175 5.08 -7.18 5.16
N LEU A 176 5.21 -5.86 5.33
CA LEU A 176 4.90 -4.87 4.30
C LEU A 176 5.83 -5.03 3.09
N ASN A 177 7.11 -5.37 3.30
CA ASN A 177 8.07 -5.54 2.21
C ASN A 177 7.74 -6.76 1.35
N ARG A 178 7.20 -7.81 1.96
CA ARG A 178 6.76 -9.00 1.24
C ARG A 178 5.45 -8.75 0.47
N ILE A 179 4.51 -8.03 1.08
CA ILE A 179 3.19 -7.74 0.46
C ILE A 179 3.34 -6.74 -0.68
N TYR A 180 4.15 -5.70 -0.46
CA TYR A 180 4.38 -4.62 -1.41
C TYR A 180 5.82 -4.68 -1.94
N LYS A 181 6.20 -5.86 -2.46
CA LYS A 181 7.51 -6.01 -3.11
C LYS A 181 7.64 -4.94 -4.20
N ARG A 182 8.69 -4.10 -4.09
CA ARG A 182 8.98 -3.12 -5.10
C ARG A 182 9.53 -3.82 -6.34
N GLN A 183 8.90 -3.61 -7.47
CA GLN A 183 9.38 -4.05 -8.76
C GLN A 183 10.51 -3.12 -9.23
N ASN A 184 11.45 -3.64 -10.01
CA ASN A 184 12.41 -2.81 -10.74
C ASN A 184 11.79 -2.29 -12.05
N TYR A 185 12.55 -1.50 -12.81
CA TYR A 185 12.10 -0.91 -14.07
C TYR A 185 11.64 -1.99 -15.08
N ASP A 186 12.45 -3.03 -15.30
CA ASP A 186 12.16 -4.05 -16.29
C ASP A 186 10.93 -4.88 -15.88
N GLU A 187 10.83 -5.27 -14.60
CA GLU A 187 9.66 -5.98 -14.05
C GLU A 187 8.37 -5.15 -14.21
N GLN A 188 8.43 -3.84 -13.99
CA GLN A 188 7.27 -2.96 -14.17
C GLN A 188 6.91 -2.79 -15.65
N LYS A 189 7.90 -2.57 -16.49
CA LYS A 189 7.70 -2.44 -17.93
C LYS A 189 7.06 -3.69 -18.51
N GLU A 190 7.60 -4.87 -18.18
CA GLU A 190 7.02 -6.14 -18.60
C GLU A 190 5.57 -6.30 -18.10
N TRP A 191 5.30 -5.98 -16.84
CA TRP A 191 3.95 -6.04 -16.28
C TRP A 191 2.99 -5.11 -17.02
N LEU A 192 3.41 -3.87 -17.31
CA LEU A 192 2.62 -2.90 -18.06
C LEU A 192 2.31 -3.39 -19.48
N MET A 193 3.31 -3.96 -20.17
CA MET A 193 3.15 -4.56 -21.50
C MET A 193 2.11 -5.68 -21.51
N GLN A 194 2.12 -6.53 -20.50
CA GLN A 194 1.20 -7.67 -20.41
C GLN A 194 -0.20 -7.30 -19.97
N ASN A 195 -0.39 -6.21 -19.24
CA ASN A 195 -1.64 -5.91 -18.55
C ASN A 195 -2.34 -4.63 -19.04
N THR A 196 -1.74 -3.87 -19.95
CA THR A 196 -2.36 -2.63 -20.45
C THR A 196 -2.53 -2.66 -21.98
N ALA A 197 -3.54 -1.97 -22.47
CA ALA A 197 -3.86 -1.95 -23.90
C ALA A 197 -2.83 -1.19 -24.76
N TYR A 198 -1.98 -0.38 -24.14
CA TYR A 198 -1.01 0.46 -24.84
C TYR A 198 0.02 -0.34 -25.63
N PHE A 199 0.51 -1.42 -25.06
CA PHE A 199 1.48 -2.28 -25.74
C PHE A 199 0.85 -3.33 -26.68
N ALA A 200 -0.45 -3.58 -26.58
CA ALA A 200 -1.16 -4.44 -27.52
C ALA A 200 -1.31 -3.79 -28.92
N GLY A 201 -1.21 -2.46 -29.02
CA GLY A 201 -1.25 -1.74 -30.29
C GLY A 201 0.05 -1.84 -31.10
N ASP A 202 1.19 -1.87 -30.43
CA ASP A 202 2.50 -1.90 -31.12
C ASP A 202 2.83 -3.30 -31.69
N ALA A 203 2.33 -4.36 -31.06
CA ALA A 203 2.44 -5.73 -31.57
C ALA A 203 1.52 -5.99 -32.79
N GLY A 204 0.50 -5.15 -33.01
CA GLY A 204 -0.43 -5.27 -34.14
C GLY A 204 0.11 -4.69 -35.44
N ASP A 205 0.96 -3.68 -35.37
CA ASP A 205 1.50 -3.03 -36.59
C ASP A 205 2.71 -3.79 -37.18
N GLU A 206 3.51 -4.47 -36.37
CA GLU A 206 4.56 -5.35 -36.89
C GLU A 206 4.01 -6.60 -37.60
N PHE A 207 2.82 -7.09 -37.22
CA PHE A 207 2.18 -8.23 -37.87
C PHE A 207 1.44 -7.85 -39.17
N ARG A 208 1.01 -6.59 -39.31
CA ARG A 208 0.37 -6.10 -40.55
C ARG A 208 1.38 -5.76 -41.66
N ALA A 209 2.60 -5.42 -41.31
CA ALA A 209 3.64 -5.11 -42.29
C ALA A 209 4.22 -6.34 -43.01
N THR A 210 3.96 -7.55 -42.53
CA THR A 210 4.46 -8.80 -43.14
C THR A 210 3.46 -9.51 -44.05
N GLU A 211 2.18 -9.09 -44.11
CA GLU A 211 1.16 -9.71 -44.98
C GLU A 211 0.94 -9.03 -46.34
N GLU A 212 1.55 -7.87 -46.60
CA GLU A 212 1.34 -7.14 -47.88
C GLU A 212 2.39 -7.36 -48.97
N VAL A 213 3.27 -8.39 -48.87
CA VAL A 213 4.35 -8.60 -49.85
C VAL A 213 4.20 -9.83 -50.74
N ASP A 214 3.13 -10.61 -50.63
CA ASP A 214 2.97 -11.88 -51.39
C ASP A 214 1.79 -11.96 -52.32
N ASP A 215 1.41 -10.86 -53.02
CA ASP A 215 0.41 -10.96 -54.10
C ASP A 215 0.76 -10.07 -55.31
N LEU A 216 1.92 -10.31 -55.94
CA LEU A 216 2.24 -9.87 -57.32
C LEU A 216 3.22 -10.87 -57.98
N SER A 217 2.67 -11.97 -58.50
CA SER A 217 3.30 -12.77 -59.59
C SER A 217 2.27 -13.49 -60.43
#